data_3b7c70c502eabdff115fac43775b589e
#
_entry.id   3b7c70c502eabdff115fac43775b589e
#
_cell.length_a   1.000
_cell.length_b   1.000
_cell.length_c   1.000
_cell.angle_alpha   90.00
_cell.angle_beta   90.00
_cell.angle_gamma   90.00
#
_symmetry.space_group_name_H-M   'P 1'
#
loop_
_entity.id
_entity.type
_entity.pdbx_description
1 polymer ?
#
loop_
_entity_poly.entity_id
_entity_poly.type
_entity_poly.pdbx_seq_one_letter_code
_entity_poly.pdbx_strand_id
1 'polypeptide(L)'
;DIGDYEWVNRAGSTQRDGRDIINEEDQFLLGYATPHSTGGIGNTFRYRNWSLNIYMDYALGHSIQNEMQMRYFMATMGNCNWNLVNDVKQCWSQPGDKTKYARFTANDPDWGNRNFSRMSDVFVEKGDYLCIRDISLSYKLPVRWTSRLGMKDVTLTVSGNTLYYWTAVHGVSPEAATTGGLYNSASTYATGFSPYPPARKILFSAKFTF
;
A
#
# COMPACT_ATOMS: atom_id res chain seq x y z
N ASP A 1 -27.96 -14.97 -1.77
CA ASP A 1 -27.88 -15.99 -2.84
C ASP A 1 -26.60 -16.80 -2.75
N ILE A 2 -26.53 -17.89 -3.50
CA ILE A 2 -25.30 -18.70 -3.59
C ILE A 2 -24.19 -17.85 -4.22
N GLY A 3 -23.01 -17.82 -3.56
CA GLY A 3 -21.86 -17.03 -4.00
C GLY A 3 -21.79 -15.60 -3.46
N ASP A 4 -22.74 -15.18 -2.65
CA ASP A 4 -22.67 -13.92 -1.91
C ASP A 4 -21.85 -14.07 -0.62
N TYR A 5 -21.43 -12.94 -0.03
CA TYR A 5 -20.78 -12.96 1.29
C TYR A 5 -21.72 -13.42 2.37
N GLU A 6 -21.18 -14.15 3.31
CA GLU A 6 -21.85 -14.55 4.53
C GLU A 6 -21.29 -13.73 5.69
N TRP A 7 -22.14 -13.03 6.40
CA TRP A 7 -21.76 -12.15 7.50
C TRP A 7 -21.88 -12.88 8.82
N VAL A 8 -20.94 -12.65 9.71
CA VAL A 8 -20.93 -13.23 11.05
C VAL A 8 -21.23 -12.13 12.06
N ASN A 9 -22.24 -12.31 12.88
CA ASN A 9 -22.54 -11.41 13.99
C ASN A 9 -21.69 -11.75 15.23
N ARG A 10 -21.73 -10.90 16.24
CA ARG A 10 -20.96 -11.10 17.48
C ARG A 10 -21.34 -12.35 18.25
N ALA A 11 -22.57 -12.82 18.11
CA ALA A 11 -23.04 -14.07 18.70
C ALA A 11 -22.56 -15.33 17.93
N GLY A 12 -21.87 -15.14 16.80
CA GLY A 12 -21.36 -16.25 15.99
C GLY A 12 -22.39 -16.86 15.04
N SER A 13 -23.58 -16.28 14.93
CA SER A 13 -24.54 -16.71 13.92
C SER A 13 -24.18 -16.11 12.57
N THR A 14 -24.29 -16.92 11.53
CA THR A 14 -24.07 -16.51 10.15
C THR A 14 -25.38 -16.15 9.48
N GLN A 15 -25.38 -15.06 8.73
CA GLN A 15 -26.52 -14.67 7.91
C GLN A 15 -26.03 -14.25 6.54
N ARG A 16 -26.80 -14.57 5.51
CA ARG A 16 -26.49 -14.25 4.12
C ARG A 16 -26.92 -12.84 3.74
N ASP A 17 -27.91 -12.30 4.44
CA ASP A 17 -28.38 -10.94 4.23
C ASP A 17 -27.80 -10.02 5.30
N GLY A 18 -26.87 -9.19 4.93
CA GLY A 18 -26.24 -8.23 5.85
C GLY A 18 -27.11 -7.03 6.21
N ARG A 19 -28.37 -6.98 5.81
CA ARG A 19 -29.23 -5.82 6.12
C ARG A 19 -29.63 -5.78 7.58
N ASP A 20 -29.98 -6.93 8.14
CA ASP A 20 -30.60 -7.02 9.48
C ASP A 20 -29.59 -7.31 10.59
N ILE A 21 -28.32 -7.57 10.26
CA ILE A 21 -27.37 -8.10 11.22
C ILE A 21 -26.29 -7.12 11.59
N ILE A 22 -25.97 -6.19 10.71
CA ILE A 22 -24.84 -5.31 10.90
C ILE A 22 -25.32 -4.06 11.61
N ASN A 23 -25.42 -4.16 12.91
CA ASN A 23 -25.53 -3.02 13.77
C ASN A 23 -24.13 -2.68 14.35
N GLU A 24 -24.04 -1.59 15.05
CA GLU A 24 -22.77 -1.12 15.64
C GLU A 24 -22.21 -2.11 16.67
N GLU A 25 -23.06 -2.94 17.27
CA GLU A 25 -22.71 -3.95 18.27
C GLU A 25 -21.97 -5.15 17.66
N ASP A 26 -22.13 -5.40 16.37
CA ASP A 26 -21.50 -6.52 15.65
C ASP A 26 -20.11 -6.18 15.09
N GLN A 27 -19.60 -5.01 15.36
CA GLN A 27 -18.26 -4.61 14.92
C GLN A 27 -17.17 -5.28 15.76
N PHE A 28 -16.13 -5.75 15.08
CA PHE A 28 -14.94 -6.33 15.68
C PHE A 28 -13.71 -5.46 15.41
N LEU A 29 -12.80 -5.45 16.38
CA LEU A 29 -11.49 -4.86 16.16
C LEU A 29 -10.64 -5.79 15.29
N LEU A 30 -10.38 -5.39 14.05
CA LEU A 30 -9.62 -6.18 13.08
C LEU A 30 -8.12 -5.90 13.12
N GLY A 31 -7.70 -4.81 13.73
CA GLY A 31 -6.30 -4.42 13.83
C GLY A 31 -6.12 -2.97 14.23
N TYR A 32 -4.88 -2.53 14.26
CA TYR A 32 -4.52 -1.15 14.60
C TYR A 32 -4.03 -0.43 13.35
N ALA A 33 -4.47 0.81 13.17
CA ALA A 33 -4.04 1.65 12.06
C ALA A 33 -2.63 2.22 12.26
N THR A 34 -2.19 2.31 13.52
CA THR A 34 -0.87 2.85 13.87
C THR A 34 0.15 1.71 13.97
N PRO A 35 1.31 1.81 13.33
CA PRO A 35 2.37 0.83 13.47
C PRO A 35 2.84 0.69 14.93
N HIS A 36 3.03 -0.55 15.37
CA HIS A 36 3.60 -0.82 16.69
C HIS A 36 5.11 -0.54 16.74
N SER A 37 5.78 -0.69 15.60
CA SER A 37 7.22 -0.46 15.49
C SER A 37 7.54 0.24 14.18
N THR A 38 8.33 1.31 14.27
CA THR A 38 8.89 2.01 13.11
C THR A 38 10.37 2.24 13.33
N GLY A 39 11.13 2.26 12.26
CA GLY A 39 12.55 2.53 12.36
C GLY A 39 13.23 2.64 11.01
N GLY A 40 14.53 2.91 11.06
CA GLY A 40 15.36 3.00 9.87
C GLY A 40 16.74 2.39 10.08
N ILE A 41 17.30 1.87 9.00
CA ILE A 41 18.63 1.25 8.96
C ILE A 41 19.44 1.98 7.90
N GLY A 42 20.53 2.62 8.30
CA GLY A 42 21.45 3.31 7.40
C GLY A 42 22.84 2.69 7.44
N ASN A 43 23.41 2.44 6.26
CA ASN A 43 24.77 1.96 6.11
C ASN A 43 25.54 2.77 5.08
N THR A 44 26.78 3.08 5.39
CA THR A 44 27.72 3.74 4.49
C THR A 44 28.97 2.90 4.28
N PHE A 45 29.20 2.47 3.06
CA PHE A 45 30.37 1.73 2.65
C PHE A 45 31.31 2.65 1.86
N ARG A 46 32.60 2.70 2.24
CA ARG A 46 33.60 3.48 1.56
C ARG A 46 34.76 2.60 1.12
N TYR A 47 35.10 2.69 -0.13
CA TYR A 47 36.26 2.00 -0.68
C TYR A 47 36.98 2.90 -1.69
N ARG A 48 38.19 3.30 -1.36
CA ARG A 48 38.99 4.25 -2.14
C ARG A 48 38.18 5.52 -2.46
N ASN A 49 37.87 5.76 -3.74
CA ASN A 49 37.12 6.92 -4.22
C ASN A 49 35.60 6.70 -4.29
N TRP A 50 35.14 5.51 -3.93
CA TRP A 50 33.73 5.14 -3.94
C TRP A 50 33.10 5.27 -2.56
N SER A 51 31.87 5.78 -2.54
CA SER A 51 31.04 5.79 -1.35
C SER A 51 29.63 5.34 -1.72
N LEU A 52 29.17 4.28 -1.09
CA LEU A 52 27.82 3.75 -1.24
C LEU A 52 27.05 3.99 0.07
N ASN A 53 25.94 4.73 0.01
CA ASN A 53 25.02 4.87 1.12
C ASN A 53 23.75 4.10 0.79
N ILE A 54 23.24 3.36 1.76
CA ILE A 54 21.95 2.65 1.69
C ILE A 54 21.16 3.03 2.93
N TYR A 55 19.95 3.52 2.72
CA TYR A 55 19.01 3.80 3.79
C TYR A 55 17.69 3.09 3.51
N MET A 56 17.23 2.34 4.51
CA MET A 56 15.95 1.64 4.51
C MET A 56 15.15 2.05 5.72
N ASP A 57 13.84 2.11 5.58
CA ASP A 57 12.92 2.31 6.69
C ASP A 57 11.80 1.25 6.68
N TYR A 58 11.21 1.04 7.84
CA TYR A 58 10.16 0.05 8.02
C TYR A 58 9.07 0.55 8.97
N ALA A 59 7.88 0.01 8.77
CA ALA A 59 6.78 0.09 9.72
C ALA A 59 6.11 -1.28 9.83
N LEU A 60 5.89 -1.74 11.04
CA LEU A 60 5.40 -3.07 11.35
C LEU A 60 4.27 -3.05 12.37
N GLY A 61 3.37 -4.02 12.30
CA GLY A 61 2.32 -4.25 13.28
C GLY A 61 1.11 -3.35 13.11
N HIS A 62 0.79 -2.94 11.88
CA HIS A 62 -0.42 -2.19 11.60
C HIS A 62 -1.24 -2.85 10.49
N SER A 63 -2.50 -2.46 10.41
CA SER A 63 -3.44 -2.91 9.40
C SER A 63 -3.95 -1.73 8.58
N ILE A 64 -4.17 -1.98 7.31
CA ILE A 64 -4.71 -1.01 6.37
C ILE A 64 -6.04 -1.54 5.86
N GLN A 65 -7.09 -0.71 5.88
CA GLN A 65 -8.27 -0.97 5.11
C GLN A 65 -8.04 -0.51 3.67
N ASN A 66 -8.03 -1.43 2.73
CA ASN A 66 -7.82 -1.13 1.33
C ASN A 66 -9.13 -0.67 0.67
N GLU A 67 -9.47 0.60 0.86
CA GLU A 67 -10.68 1.19 0.27
C GLU A 67 -10.64 1.23 -1.26
N MET A 68 -9.47 1.36 -1.86
CA MET A 68 -9.33 1.29 -3.31
C MET A 68 -9.77 -0.07 -3.84
N GLN A 69 -9.30 -1.15 -3.18
CA GLN A 69 -9.73 -2.50 -3.50
C GLN A 69 -11.23 -2.66 -3.29
N MET A 70 -11.73 -2.17 -2.16
CA MET A 70 -13.14 -2.29 -1.80
C MET A 70 -14.04 -1.50 -2.75
N ARG A 71 -13.75 -0.22 -2.98
CA ARG A 71 -14.68 0.67 -3.70
C ARG A 71 -14.50 0.65 -5.21
N TYR A 72 -13.26 0.67 -5.67
CA TYR A 72 -13.00 0.90 -7.09
C TYR A 72 -12.65 -0.36 -7.85
N PHE A 73 -12.12 -1.36 -7.17
CA PHE A 73 -11.67 -2.57 -7.84
C PHE A 73 -12.67 -3.72 -7.74
N MET A 74 -13.37 -3.84 -6.62
CA MET A 74 -14.22 -5.00 -6.36
C MET A 74 -15.66 -4.66 -5.98
N ALA A 75 -15.89 -3.65 -5.14
CA ALA A 75 -17.20 -3.41 -4.54
C ALA A 75 -18.23 -2.77 -5.48
N THR A 76 -17.76 -2.15 -6.53
CA THR A 76 -18.62 -1.55 -7.54
C THR A 76 -19.00 -2.54 -8.64
N MET A 77 -18.76 -3.82 -8.39
CA MET A 77 -19.06 -4.89 -9.33
C MET A 77 -20.55 -4.87 -9.70
N GLY A 78 -20.81 -4.57 -10.94
CA GLY A 78 -22.15 -4.57 -11.54
C GLY A 78 -22.85 -3.23 -11.63
N ASN A 79 -22.39 -2.18 -10.95
CA ASN A 79 -23.13 -0.90 -10.91
C ASN A 79 -22.36 0.30 -11.47
N CYS A 80 -21.14 0.15 -11.93
CA CYS A 80 -20.40 1.24 -12.54
C CYS A 80 -19.71 0.82 -13.84
N ASN A 81 -19.59 1.80 -14.73
CA ASN A 81 -18.88 1.67 -15.99
C ASN A 81 -17.36 1.88 -15.81
N TRP A 82 -16.80 1.42 -14.68
CA TRP A 82 -15.37 1.58 -14.40
C TRP A 82 -14.61 0.33 -14.80
N ASN A 83 -13.39 0.52 -15.20
CA ASN A 83 -12.48 -0.59 -15.43
C ASN A 83 -12.13 -1.28 -14.10
N LEU A 84 -12.24 -2.59 -14.09
CA LEU A 84 -11.93 -3.41 -12.93
C LEU A 84 -10.52 -3.99 -13.06
N VAL A 85 -9.92 -4.34 -11.92
CA VAL A 85 -8.63 -5.04 -11.89
C VAL A 85 -8.79 -6.51 -12.23
N ASN A 86 -7.67 -7.15 -12.57
CA ASN A 86 -7.66 -8.57 -12.92
C ASN A 86 -8.16 -9.51 -11.80
N ASP A 87 -8.15 -9.05 -10.56
CA ASP A 87 -8.61 -9.81 -9.39
C ASP A 87 -10.10 -10.17 -9.47
N VAL A 88 -10.87 -9.46 -10.28
CA VAL A 88 -12.25 -9.82 -10.63
C VAL A 88 -12.36 -11.26 -11.17
N LYS A 89 -11.32 -11.76 -11.81
CA LYS A 89 -11.28 -13.17 -12.28
C LYS A 89 -11.23 -14.20 -11.15
N GLN A 90 -10.94 -13.75 -9.93
CA GLN A 90 -10.92 -14.58 -8.72
C GLN A 90 -12.25 -14.55 -7.95
N CYS A 91 -13.30 -13.98 -8.54
CA CYS A 91 -14.62 -14.02 -7.97
C CYS A 91 -15.24 -15.41 -8.08
N TRP A 92 -16.13 -15.71 -7.15
CA TRP A 92 -16.89 -16.93 -7.17
C TRP A 92 -17.70 -17.07 -8.48
N SER A 93 -17.67 -18.20 -9.14
CA SER A 93 -18.34 -18.44 -10.42
C SER A 93 -19.28 -19.63 -10.40
N GLN A 94 -19.00 -20.67 -9.60
CA GLN A 94 -19.78 -21.88 -9.55
C GLN A 94 -19.75 -22.56 -8.17
N PRO A 95 -20.77 -23.39 -7.84
CA PRO A 95 -20.78 -24.15 -6.62
C PRO A 95 -19.52 -25.01 -6.45
N GLY A 96 -18.88 -24.90 -5.28
CA GLY A 96 -17.62 -25.58 -4.99
C GLY A 96 -16.38 -24.69 -5.08
N ASP A 97 -16.47 -23.53 -5.70
CA ASP A 97 -15.37 -22.56 -5.73
C ASP A 97 -15.08 -22.03 -4.31
N LYS A 98 -13.78 -21.99 -3.97
CA LYS A 98 -13.28 -21.35 -2.75
C LYS A 98 -12.52 -20.12 -3.13
N THR A 99 -13.18 -18.96 -3.08
CA THR A 99 -12.64 -17.70 -3.51
C THR A 99 -12.70 -16.66 -2.39
N LYS A 100 -11.82 -15.67 -2.46
CA LYS A 100 -11.83 -14.54 -1.51
C LYS A 100 -13.02 -13.60 -1.77
N TYR A 101 -13.44 -13.52 -3.03
CA TYR A 101 -14.43 -12.53 -3.46
C TYR A 101 -15.72 -13.21 -3.86
N ALA A 102 -16.84 -12.57 -3.49
CA ALA A 102 -18.17 -13.00 -3.87
C ALA A 102 -18.36 -12.99 -5.39
N ARG A 103 -19.46 -13.54 -5.84
CA ARG A 103 -19.82 -13.58 -7.26
C ARG A 103 -19.88 -12.19 -7.88
N PHE A 104 -19.40 -12.08 -9.11
CA PHE A 104 -19.61 -10.90 -9.93
C PHE A 104 -21.02 -10.90 -10.52
N THR A 105 -21.73 -9.80 -10.40
CA THR A 105 -23.07 -9.67 -10.99
C THR A 105 -23.22 -8.29 -11.60
N ALA A 106 -23.47 -8.26 -12.89
CA ALA A 106 -23.92 -7.07 -13.58
C ALA A 106 -25.41 -6.84 -13.31
N ASN A 107 -25.81 -5.60 -13.04
CA ASN A 107 -27.21 -5.20 -12.86
C ASN A 107 -27.94 -5.98 -11.75
N ASP A 108 -27.47 -5.84 -10.53
CA ASP A 108 -28.17 -6.37 -9.38
C ASP A 108 -29.40 -5.51 -9.06
N PRO A 109 -30.64 -6.04 -9.22
CA PRO A 109 -31.84 -5.31 -8.86
C PRO A 109 -31.95 -5.06 -7.36
N ASP A 110 -31.29 -5.87 -6.55
CA ASP A 110 -31.26 -5.78 -5.09
C ASP A 110 -30.02 -5.05 -4.58
N TRP A 111 -29.77 -3.90 -5.09
CA TRP A 111 -28.60 -3.05 -4.82
C TRP A 111 -28.21 -2.90 -3.34
N GLY A 112 -29.11 -3.20 -2.43
CA GLY A 112 -28.87 -3.18 -1.00
C GLY A 112 -28.44 -4.51 -0.39
N ASN A 113 -28.54 -5.63 -1.09
CA ASN A 113 -28.38 -6.96 -0.50
C ASN A 113 -26.93 -7.41 -0.36
N ARG A 114 -26.03 -6.88 -1.19
CA ARG A 114 -24.70 -7.46 -1.28
C ARG A 114 -23.68 -6.82 -0.39
N ASN A 115 -23.93 -5.64 0.08
CA ASN A 115 -23.08 -4.94 1.07
C ASN A 115 -21.57 -4.97 0.78
N PHE A 116 -21.17 -5.08 -0.51
CA PHE A 116 -19.76 -5.09 -0.90
C PHE A 116 -19.02 -3.83 -0.48
N SER A 117 -19.74 -2.73 -0.35
CA SER A 117 -19.19 -1.43 0.07
C SER A 117 -19.08 -1.29 1.59
N ARG A 118 -19.51 -2.28 2.37
CA ARG A 118 -19.36 -2.23 3.81
C ARG A 118 -17.96 -2.62 4.25
N MET A 119 -17.51 -2.00 5.31
CA MET A 119 -16.25 -2.36 5.95
C MET A 119 -16.31 -3.79 6.43
N SER A 120 -15.39 -4.62 5.98
CA SER A 120 -15.25 -6.01 6.34
C SER A 120 -13.79 -6.42 6.43
N ASP A 121 -13.52 -7.55 7.02
CA ASP A 121 -12.20 -8.15 7.12
C ASP A 121 -11.59 -8.51 5.75
N VAL A 122 -12.43 -8.72 4.74
CA VAL A 122 -12.01 -9.06 3.36
C VAL A 122 -11.04 -8.04 2.77
N PHE A 123 -11.22 -6.77 3.12
CA PHE A 123 -10.42 -5.64 2.59
C PHE A 123 -9.43 -5.08 3.60
N VAL A 124 -9.27 -5.75 4.73
CA VAL A 124 -8.24 -5.39 5.71
C VAL A 124 -6.97 -6.18 5.41
N GLU A 125 -5.89 -5.46 5.17
CA GLU A 125 -4.59 -6.03 4.82
C GLU A 125 -3.55 -5.66 5.87
N LYS A 126 -2.49 -6.48 5.98
CA LYS A 126 -1.32 -6.14 6.80
C LYS A 126 -0.59 -4.99 6.15
N GLY A 127 -0.47 -3.88 6.88
CA GLY A 127 0.21 -2.67 6.42
C GLY A 127 1.74 -2.72 6.51
N ASP A 128 2.28 -3.80 7.02
CA ASP A 128 3.73 -3.97 7.23
C ASP A 128 4.51 -3.71 5.95
N TYR A 129 5.58 -2.93 6.07
CA TYR A 129 6.49 -2.72 4.96
C TYR A 129 7.94 -2.52 5.39
N LEU A 130 8.83 -2.84 4.47
CA LEU A 130 10.23 -2.43 4.44
C LEU A 130 10.46 -1.69 3.11
N CYS A 131 11.02 -0.50 3.17
CA CYS A 131 11.28 0.34 1.99
C CYS A 131 12.77 0.62 1.81
N ILE A 132 13.27 0.44 0.59
CA ILE A 132 14.55 1.05 0.21
C ILE A 132 14.30 2.52 -0.07
N ARG A 133 14.59 3.36 0.93
CA ARG A 133 14.30 4.79 0.88
C ARG A 133 15.29 5.58 0.05
N ASP A 134 16.57 5.27 0.21
CA ASP A 134 17.64 5.91 -0.53
C ASP A 134 18.79 4.93 -0.79
N ILE A 135 19.27 4.91 -2.02
CA ILE A 135 20.57 4.35 -2.37
C ILE A 135 21.32 5.40 -3.15
N SER A 136 22.51 5.76 -2.68
CA SER A 136 23.38 6.70 -3.39
C SER A 136 24.79 6.16 -3.54
N LEU A 137 25.26 6.15 -4.79
CA LEU A 137 26.62 5.80 -5.16
C LEU A 137 27.37 7.04 -5.61
N SER A 138 28.40 7.41 -4.89
CA SER A 138 29.26 8.56 -5.18
C SER A 138 30.66 8.11 -5.58
N TYR A 139 31.21 8.78 -6.55
CA TYR A 139 32.60 8.60 -6.99
C TYR A 139 33.33 9.93 -6.98
N LYS A 140 34.40 10.01 -6.21
CA LYS A 140 35.32 11.14 -6.16
C LYS A 140 36.37 10.97 -7.23
N LEU A 141 36.47 11.92 -8.16
CA LEU A 141 37.44 11.86 -9.23
C LEU A 141 38.88 11.99 -8.68
N PRO A 142 39.85 11.27 -9.27
CA PRO A 142 41.27 11.41 -8.91
C PRO A 142 41.77 12.82 -9.10
N VAL A 143 42.54 13.33 -8.17
CA VAL A 143 43.12 14.70 -8.21
C VAL A 143 43.88 14.97 -9.51
N ARG A 144 44.51 13.95 -10.10
CA ARG A 144 45.23 14.10 -11.39
C ARG A 144 44.34 14.62 -12.54
N TRP A 145 43.02 14.33 -12.48
CA TRP A 145 42.08 14.78 -13.51
C TRP A 145 41.50 16.15 -13.18
N THR A 146 41.19 16.38 -11.92
CA THR A 146 40.56 17.62 -11.46
C THR A 146 41.50 18.80 -11.47
N SER A 147 42.80 18.61 -11.14
CA SER A 147 43.81 19.66 -11.15
C SER A 147 44.08 20.23 -12.53
N ARG A 148 43.97 19.41 -13.58
CA ARG A 148 44.11 19.90 -14.97
C ARG A 148 42.99 20.88 -15.36
N LEU A 149 41.85 20.82 -14.68
CA LEU A 149 40.70 21.68 -14.92
C LEU A 149 40.59 22.82 -13.89
N GLY A 150 41.63 23.02 -13.07
CA GLY A 150 41.64 24.05 -12.03
C GLY A 150 40.70 23.80 -10.85
N MET A 151 40.21 22.57 -10.71
CA MET A 151 39.28 22.18 -9.65
C MET A 151 40.00 21.41 -8.56
N LYS A 152 39.67 21.68 -7.29
CA LYS A 152 40.19 20.93 -6.14
C LYS A 152 39.55 19.55 -5.99
N ASP A 153 38.27 19.47 -6.26
CA ASP A 153 37.52 18.25 -6.06
C ASP A 153 36.31 18.18 -7.00
N VAL A 154 36.03 16.98 -7.51
CA VAL A 154 34.82 16.69 -8.29
C VAL A 154 34.24 15.36 -7.79
N THR A 155 33.00 15.40 -7.37
CA THR A 155 32.28 14.21 -6.96
C THR A 155 31.04 14.01 -7.82
N LEU A 156 30.93 12.84 -8.43
CA LEU A 156 29.75 12.42 -9.19
C LEU A 156 28.91 11.50 -8.32
N THR A 157 27.61 11.73 -8.28
CA THR A 157 26.68 10.91 -7.47
C THR A 157 25.48 10.50 -8.31
N VAL A 158 25.13 9.24 -8.22
CA VAL A 158 23.86 8.69 -8.69
C VAL A 158 23.08 8.25 -7.48
N SER A 159 21.85 8.73 -7.34
CA SER A 159 20.98 8.31 -6.23
C SER A 159 19.61 7.90 -6.72
N GLY A 160 19.02 6.94 -6.01
CA GLY A 160 17.67 6.48 -6.22
C GLY A 160 16.86 6.57 -4.93
N ASN A 161 15.70 7.21 -5.01
CA ASN A 161 14.83 7.38 -3.85
C ASN A 161 13.54 6.56 -4.02
N THR A 162 13.07 5.98 -2.91
CA THR A 162 11.83 5.20 -2.83
C THR A 162 11.79 4.09 -3.89
N LEU A 163 12.87 3.29 -3.93
CA LEU A 163 13.08 2.36 -5.03
C LEU A 163 12.20 1.13 -4.96
N TYR A 164 11.98 0.58 -3.77
CA TYR A 164 11.24 -0.66 -3.63
C TYR A 164 10.62 -0.81 -2.25
N TYR A 165 9.41 -1.40 -2.23
CA TYR A 165 8.70 -1.82 -1.02
C TYR A 165 8.55 -3.33 -1.00
N TRP A 166 8.92 -3.95 0.11
CA TRP A 166 8.43 -5.28 0.48
C TRP A 166 7.22 -5.07 1.37
N THR A 167 6.07 -5.46 0.89
CA THR A 167 4.78 -5.30 1.59
C THR A 167 3.77 -6.33 1.08
N ALA A 168 2.77 -6.63 1.89
CA ALA A 168 1.62 -7.44 1.51
C ALA A 168 0.44 -6.61 0.99
N VAL A 169 0.55 -5.28 1.01
CA VAL A 169 -0.51 -4.38 0.56
C VAL A 169 -0.64 -4.41 -0.96
N HIS A 170 -1.87 -4.55 -1.45
CA HIS A 170 -2.14 -4.67 -2.87
C HIS A 170 -2.63 -3.35 -3.50
N GLY A 171 -2.00 -2.95 -4.59
CA GLY A 171 -2.48 -1.86 -5.46
C GLY A 171 -2.39 -0.44 -4.92
N VAL A 172 -2.04 -0.25 -3.65
CA VAL A 172 -1.85 1.06 -3.01
C VAL A 172 -0.49 1.13 -2.31
N SER A 173 -0.03 2.33 -2.01
CA SER A 173 1.19 2.49 -1.21
C SER A 173 0.92 2.10 0.24
N PRO A 174 1.78 1.31 0.88
CA PRO A 174 1.65 0.99 2.30
C PRO A 174 1.80 2.22 3.21
N GLU A 175 2.37 3.31 2.72
CA GLU A 175 2.48 4.58 3.44
C GLU A 175 1.21 5.44 3.36
N ALA A 176 0.30 5.14 2.44
CA ALA A 176 -0.94 5.89 2.30
C ALA A 176 -1.78 5.88 3.59
N ALA A 177 -1.61 4.83 4.38
CA ALA A 177 -2.24 4.68 5.67
C ALA A 177 -1.72 5.65 6.75
N THR A 178 -0.47 6.09 6.62
CA THR A 178 0.19 6.94 7.62
C THR A 178 0.10 8.44 7.31
N THR A 179 -0.25 8.80 6.08
CA THR A 179 -0.27 10.19 5.61
C THR A 179 -1.62 10.88 5.70
N GLY A 180 -2.55 10.35 6.48
CA GLY A 180 -3.85 10.98 6.72
C GLY A 180 -4.66 11.15 5.42
N GLY A 181 -5.69 10.36 5.26
CA GLY A 181 -6.62 10.54 4.15
C GLY A 181 -7.15 11.97 4.11
N LEU A 182 -7.73 12.38 3.00
CA LEU A 182 -8.30 13.68 2.66
C LEU A 182 -9.30 14.28 3.68
N TYR A 183 -9.62 13.56 4.72
CA TYR A 183 -10.42 14.02 5.84
C TYR A 183 -9.52 14.11 7.07
N ASN A 184 -9.17 15.33 7.38
CA ASN A 184 -8.41 15.76 8.55
C ASN A 184 -9.18 15.55 9.87
N SER A 185 -9.92 14.48 9.97
CA SER A 185 -10.46 13.98 11.22
C SER A 185 -9.49 12.94 11.74
N ALA A 186 -9.16 13.04 13.02
CA ALA A 186 -8.45 12.02 13.79
C ALA A 186 -9.20 10.67 13.82
N SER A 187 -10.01 10.38 12.84
CA SER A 187 -10.63 9.11 12.58
C SER A 187 -9.57 8.19 12.00
N THR A 188 -9.00 7.50 12.82
CA THR A 188 -8.58 6.12 13.01
C THR A 188 -8.69 5.16 11.82
N TYR A 189 -8.99 5.60 10.63
CA TYR A 189 -9.02 4.74 9.46
C TYR A 189 -7.81 5.07 8.58
N ALA A 190 -6.82 4.21 8.65
CA ALA A 190 -5.84 4.07 7.60
C ALA A 190 -6.58 3.64 6.33
N THR A 191 -7.25 4.57 5.70
CA THR A 191 -7.98 4.31 4.48
C THR A 191 -7.02 4.45 3.33
N GLY A 192 -6.83 3.40 2.58
CA GLY A 192 -6.09 3.42 1.32
C GLY A 192 -6.78 4.22 0.22
N PHE A 193 -7.49 5.29 0.57
CA PHE A 193 -8.03 6.24 -0.38
C PHE A 193 -6.89 7.14 -0.83
N SER A 194 -6.32 6.73 -1.88
CA SER A 194 -5.16 7.11 -2.59
C SER A 194 -4.70 8.58 -2.51
N PRO A 195 -3.67 8.88 -1.76
CA PRO A 195 -2.69 9.80 -2.27
C PRO A 195 -1.91 9.12 -3.39
N TYR A 196 -1.44 9.90 -4.34
CA TYR A 196 -0.52 9.44 -5.37
C TYR A 196 0.60 8.61 -4.73
N PRO A 197 0.93 7.43 -5.25
CA PRO A 197 2.03 6.65 -4.73
C PRO A 197 3.32 7.47 -4.83
N PRO A 198 4.22 7.39 -3.83
CA PRO A 198 5.49 8.09 -3.89
C PRO A 198 6.25 7.66 -5.13
N ALA A 199 6.67 8.66 -5.92
CA ALA A 199 7.36 8.41 -7.17
C ALA A 199 8.77 7.88 -6.92
N ARG A 200 9.17 6.86 -7.67
CA ARG A 200 10.57 6.45 -7.76
C ARG A 200 11.34 7.55 -8.48
N LYS A 201 12.44 7.99 -7.87
CA LYS A 201 13.27 9.07 -8.44
C LYS A 201 14.69 8.56 -8.61
N ILE A 202 15.27 8.84 -9.76
CA ILE A 202 16.70 8.63 -10.02
C ILE A 202 17.29 10.01 -10.29
N LEU A 203 18.33 10.38 -9.54
CA LEU A 203 18.99 11.67 -9.65
C LEU A 203 20.47 11.46 -9.98
N PHE A 204 20.96 12.30 -10.87
CA PHE A 204 22.37 12.41 -11.18
C PHE A 204 22.85 13.78 -10.71
N SER A 205 23.89 13.80 -9.92
CA SER A 205 24.47 15.05 -9.43
C SER A 205 25.99 15.08 -9.62
N ALA A 206 26.52 16.27 -9.87
CA ALA A 206 27.93 16.53 -9.91
C ALA A 206 28.25 17.74 -9.01
N LYS A 207 29.15 17.54 -8.05
CA LYS A 207 29.63 18.57 -7.15
C LYS A 207 31.05 18.96 -7.56
N PHE A 208 31.24 20.24 -7.82
CA PHE A 208 32.54 20.83 -8.17
C PHE A 208 33.01 21.74 -7.03
N THR A 209 34.26 21.64 -6.67
CA THR A 209 34.94 22.53 -5.67
C THR A 209 36.15 23.13 -6.31
N PHE A 210 36.23 24.46 -6.31
CA PHE A 210 37.32 25.23 -6.88
C PHE A 210 38.33 25.70 -5.82
#